data_46fadf7a4676fd82d5747cb10b81a5df
#
_entry.id   46fadf7a4676fd82d5747cb10b81a5df
#
_cell.length_a   1.000
_cell.length_b   1.000
_cell.length_c   1.000
_cell.angle_alpha   90.00
_cell.angle_beta   90.00
_cell.angle_gamma   90.00
#
_symmetry.space_group_name_H-M   'P 1'
#
loop_
_entity.id
_entity.type
_entity.pdbx_description
1 polymer ?
#
loop_
_entity_poly.entity_id
_entity_poly.type
_entity_poly.pdbx_seq_one_letter_code
_entity_poly.pdbx_strand_id
1 'polypeptide(L)'
;MSRPTHGAYAALSDPTRRAILRLLRKGSKTAGEIAAEFDLTKPTLSHHFRVLQVAGLVRAEKRGTSVVYTLQTNVLEDLAAEILDLTTGHERRKVTTS
;
A
#
# COMPACT_ATOMS: atom_id res chain seq x y z
N MET A 1 14.96 -10.72 -8.13
CA MET A 1 14.82 -9.41 -7.63
C MET A 1 13.38 -8.92 -7.67
N SER A 2 12.94 -8.40 -6.59
CA SER A 2 11.58 -7.95 -6.47
C SER A 2 11.40 -6.59 -7.13
N ARG A 3 10.28 -6.41 -7.80
CA ARG A 3 9.97 -5.13 -8.42
C ARG A 3 8.64 -4.66 -7.92
N PRO A 4 8.45 -3.33 -7.82
CA PRO A 4 7.15 -2.83 -7.45
C PRO A 4 6.10 -3.28 -8.44
N THR A 5 4.92 -3.57 -7.95
CA THR A 5 3.82 -4.00 -8.75
C THR A 5 3.36 -2.87 -9.67
N HIS A 6 2.91 -3.24 -10.86
CA HIS A 6 2.35 -2.27 -11.79
C HIS A 6 1.25 -1.47 -11.10
N GLY A 7 1.31 -0.16 -11.26
CA GLY A 7 0.33 0.74 -10.68
C GLY A 7 0.64 1.17 -9.26
N ALA A 8 1.75 0.72 -8.68
CA ALA A 8 2.06 1.05 -7.29
C ALA A 8 2.28 2.54 -7.10
N TYR A 9 2.98 3.19 -8.02
CA TYR A 9 3.21 4.63 -7.90
C TYR A 9 1.90 5.41 -8.04
N ALA A 10 1.05 4.98 -8.98
CA ALA A 10 -0.25 5.62 -9.15
C ALA A 10 -1.10 5.45 -7.91
N ALA A 11 -1.04 4.27 -7.29
CA ALA A 11 -1.80 4.03 -6.07
C ALA A 11 -1.38 4.99 -4.96
N LEU A 12 -0.10 5.32 -4.89
CA LEU A 12 0.42 6.21 -3.85
C LEU A 12 0.19 7.68 -4.16
N SER A 13 -0.29 8.02 -5.35
CA SER A 13 -0.47 9.41 -5.72
C SER A 13 -1.72 10.04 -5.09
N ASP A 14 -2.60 9.22 -4.53
CA ASP A 14 -3.84 9.71 -3.94
C ASP A 14 -3.70 9.83 -2.42
N PRO A 15 -4.04 10.99 -1.83
CA PRO A 15 -3.89 11.16 -0.38
C PRO A 15 -4.79 10.25 0.44
N THR A 16 -5.98 9.91 -0.06
CA THR A 16 -6.86 9.01 0.67
C THR A 16 -6.25 7.61 0.74
N ARG A 17 -5.69 7.15 -0.36
CA ARG A 17 -5.05 5.84 -0.36
C ARG A 17 -3.85 5.80 0.57
N ARG A 18 -3.07 6.88 0.60
CA ARG A 18 -1.96 6.94 1.56
C ARG A 18 -2.47 6.91 3.00
N ALA A 19 -3.61 7.56 3.26
CA ALA A 19 -4.18 7.54 4.60
C ALA A 19 -4.66 6.15 4.98
N ILE A 20 -5.23 5.41 4.03
CA ILE A 20 -5.62 4.02 4.28
C ILE A 20 -4.40 3.19 4.65
N LEU A 21 -3.31 3.35 3.93
CA LEU A 21 -2.10 2.59 4.23
C LEU A 21 -1.55 2.94 5.61
N ARG A 22 -1.59 4.22 5.99
CA ARG A 22 -1.16 4.61 7.33
C ARG A 22 -2.01 3.98 8.41
N LEU A 23 -3.30 3.89 8.16
CA LEU A 23 -4.20 3.24 9.11
C LEU A 23 -3.85 1.76 9.26
N LEU A 24 -3.60 1.09 8.15
CA LEU A 24 -3.29 -0.33 8.16
C LEU A 24 -1.90 -0.62 8.72
N ARG A 25 -1.05 0.38 8.82
CA ARG A 25 0.25 0.20 9.46
C ARG A 25 0.10 -0.23 10.91
N LYS A 26 -1.00 0.14 11.53
CA LYS A 26 -1.27 -0.19 12.93
C LYS A 26 -1.81 -1.59 13.10
N GLY A 27 -2.17 -2.25 12.03
CA GLY A 27 -2.71 -3.60 12.06
C GLY A 27 -3.79 -3.79 11.02
N SER A 28 -4.12 -5.03 10.75
CA SER A 28 -5.16 -5.36 9.77
C SER A 28 -6.51 -4.84 10.24
N LYS A 29 -7.35 -4.47 9.29
CA LYS A 29 -8.67 -3.94 9.59
C LYS A 29 -9.68 -4.43 8.57
N THR A 30 -10.93 -4.53 9.01
CA THR A 30 -12.01 -4.87 8.09
C THR A 30 -12.37 -3.67 7.23
N ALA A 31 -13.02 -3.97 6.12
CA ALA A 31 -13.52 -2.89 5.25
C ALA A 31 -14.40 -1.93 6.03
N GLY A 32 -15.24 -2.47 6.91
CA GLY A 32 -16.12 -1.61 7.72
C GLY A 32 -15.36 -0.72 8.67
N GLU A 33 -14.32 -1.24 9.30
CA GLU A 33 -13.48 -0.44 10.18
C GLU A 33 -12.79 0.69 9.44
N ILE A 34 -12.31 0.38 8.23
CA ILE A 34 -11.67 1.40 7.41
C ILE A 34 -12.69 2.45 6.99
N ALA A 35 -13.88 1.99 6.56
CA ALA A 35 -14.93 2.91 6.14
C ALA A 35 -15.32 3.88 7.24
N ALA A 36 -15.28 3.42 8.49
CA ALA A 36 -15.65 4.26 9.62
C ALA A 36 -14.68 5.43 9.82
N GLU A 37 -13.46 5.30 9.30
CA GLU A 37 -12.44 6.34 9.45
C GLU A 37 -12.52 7.38 8.34
N PHE A 38 -13.24 7.11 7.27
CA PHE A 38 -13.25 7.99 6.11
C PHE A 38 -14.69 8.32 5.74
N ASP A 39 -14.93 9.57 5.41
CA ASP A 39 -16.25 10.02 4.99
C ASP A 39 -16.36 9.89 3.48
N LEU A 40 -16.49 8.65 3.03
CA LEU A 40 -16.53 8.33 1.61
C LEU A 40 -17.69 7.39 1.32
N THR A 41 -18.19 7.47 0.10
CA THR A 41 -19.22 6.51 -0.32
C THR A 41 -18.58 5.14 -0.49
N LYS A 42 -19.41 4.12 -0.39
CA LYS A 42 -18.93 2.75 -0.58
C LYS A 42 -18.26 2.53 -1.93
N PRO A 43 -18.84 3.00 -3.05
CA PRO A 43 -18.17 2.79 -4.34
C PRO A 43 -16.80 3.47 -4.41
N THR A 44 -16.67 4.66 -3.84
CA THR A 44 -15.39 5.36 -3.83
C THR A 44 -14.36 4.59 -3.03
N LEU A 45 -14.75 4.14 -1.85
CA LEU A 45 -13.85 3.39 -1.00
C LEU A 45 -13.47 2.05 -1.64
N SER A 46 -14.43 1.37 -2.25
CA SER A 46 -14.16 0.13 -2.96
C SER A 46 -13.18 0.32 -4.09
N HIS A 47 -13.27 1.45 -4.78
CA HIS A 47 -12.32 1.77 -5.84
C HIS A 47 -10.90 1.90 -5.26
N HIS A 48 -10.76 2.60 -4.15
CA HIS A 48 -9.46 2.74 -3.51
C HIS A 48 -8.89 1.39 -3.09
N PHE A 49 -9.73 0.53 -2.52
CA PHE A 49 -9.30 -0.81 -2.14
C PHE A 49 -8.80 -1.59 -3.35
N ARG A 50 -9.52 -1.52 -4.45
CA ARG A 50 -9.13 -2.24 -5.65
C ARG A 50 -7.79 -1.75 -6.18
N VAL A 51 -7.60 -0.43 -6.23
CA VAL A 51 -6.33 0.14 -6.69
C VAL A 51 -5.19 -0.33 -5.82
N LEU A 52 -5.38 -0.33 -4.50
CA LEU A 52 -4.35 -0.77 -3.58
C LEU A 52 -4.05 -2.25 -3.72
N GLN A 53 -5.10 -3.07 -3.94
CA GLN A 53 -4.90 -4.51 -4.12
C GLN A 53 -4.17 -4.83 -5.42
N VAL A 54 -4.56 -4.20 -6.51
CA VAL A 54 -3.92 -4.43 -7.81
C VAL A 54 -2.46 -4.04 -7.74
N ALA A 55 -2.15 -2.98 -7.01
CA ALA A 55 -0.78 -2.52 -6.84
C ALA A 55 0.02 -3.40 -5.89
N GLY A 56 -0.62 -4.35 -5.21
CA GLY A 56 0.08 -5.23 -4.29
C GLY A 56 0.38 -4.60 -2.94
N LEU A 57 -0.20 -3.42 -2.67
CA LEU A 57 0.10 -2.71 -1.42
C LEU A 57 -0.70 -3.22 -0.24
N VAL A 58 -1.83 -3.86 -0.50
CA VAL A 58 -2.63 -4.50 0.54
C VAL A 58 -3.06 -5.86 0.05
N ARG A 59 -3.29 -6.74 1.01
CA ARG A 59 -3.87 -8.05 0.77
C ARG A 59 -5.27 -8.06 1.38
N ALA A 60 -6.24 -8.61 0.64
CA ALA A 60 -7.60 -8.75 1.13
C ALA A 60 -7.88 -10.21 1.41
N GLU A 61 -8.52 -10.47 2.53
CA GLU A 61 -8.85 -11.83 2.92
C GLU A 61 -10.27 -11.83 3.45
N LYS A 62 -11.10 -12.71 2.90
CA LYS A 62 -12.47 -12.81 3.36
C LYS A 62 -12.53 -13.65 4.62
N ARG A 63 -13.20 -13.13 5.64
CA ARG A 63 -13.40 -13.85 6.91
C ARG A 63 -14.86 -13.72 7.27
N GLY A 64 -15.62 -14.82 7.12
CA GLY A 64 -17.05 -14.76 7.31
C GLY A 64 -17.68 -13.80 6.34
N THR A 65 -18.39 -12.81 6.84
CA THR A 65 -19.03 -11.80 6.01
C THR A 65 -18.17 -10.55 5.84
N SER A 66 -16.99 -10.55 6.45
CA SER A 66 -16.11 -9.39 6.42
C SER A 66 -14.95 -9.62 5.48
N VAL A 67 -14.39 -8.52 4.97
CA VAL A 67 -13.13 -8.55 4.24
C VAL A 67 -12.10 -7.83 5.08
N VAL A 68 -10.98 -8.49 5.36
CA VAL A 68 -9.90 -7.94 6.18
C VAL A 68 -8.76 -7.54 5.27
N TYR A 69 -8.29 -6.31 5.43
CA TYR A 69 -7.17 -5.78 4.64
C TYR A 69 -5.92 -5.72 5.49
N THR A 70 -4.82 -6.16 4.90
CA THR A 70 -3.51 -6.18 5.58
C THR A 70 -2.51 -5.46 4.69
N LEU A 71 -1.71 -4.61 5.31
CA LEU A 71 -0.65 -3.89 4.60
C LEU A 71 0.44 -4.86 4.17
N GLN A 72 0.86 -4.75 2.92
CA GLN A 72 1.98 -5.51 2.39
C GLN A 72 3.23 -4.66 2.52
N THR A 73 3.84 -4.71 3.69
CA THR A 73 4.96 -3.84 4.04
C THR A 73 6.14 -4.03 3.11
N ASN A 74 6.41 -5.27 2.70
CA ASN A 74 7.54 -5.54 1.83
C ASN A 74 7.41 -4.83 0.48
N VAL A 75 6.20 -4.68 -0.04
CA VAL A 75 6.00 -3.97 -1.29
C VAL A 75 6.32 -2.49 -1.11
N LEU A 76 5.88 -1.90 0.00
CA LEU A 76 6.21 -0.50 0.28
C LEU A 76 7.71 -0.31 0.46
N GLU A 77 8.37 -1.26 1.10
CA GLU A 77 9.82 -1.17 1.27
C GLU A 77 10.54 -1.22 -0.05
N ASP A 78 10.08 -2.09 -0.97
CA ASP A 78 10.67 -2.16 -2.29
C ASP A 78 10.51 -0.84 -3.04
N LEU A 79 9.31 -0.23 -2.93
CA LEU A 79 9.07 1.06 -3.56
C LEU A 79 9.96 2.15 -2.99
N ALA A 80 10.09 2.17 -1.67
CA ALA A 80 10.92 3.17 -1.01
C ALA A 80 12.37 3.03 -1.46
N ALA A 81 12.85 1.80 -1.56
CA ALA A 81 14.22 1.56 -2.01
C ALA A 81 14.42 2.04 -3.43
N GLU A 82 13.45 1.81 -4.29
CA GLU A 82 13.56 2.24 -5.67
C GLU A 82 13.56 3.76 -5.79
N ILE A 83 12.69 4.42 -5.01
CA ILE A 83 12.64 5.87 -5.02
C ILE A 83 13.95 6.46 -4.52
N LEU A 84 14.49 5.90 -3.45
CA LEU A 84 15.77 6.37 -2.93
C LEU A 84 16.89 6.15 -3.92
N ASP A 85 16.82 5.07 -4.68
CA ASP A 85 17.83 4.80 -5.69
C ASP A 85 17.86 5.88 -6.77
N LEU A 86 16.73 6.50 -7.05
CA LEU A 86 16.68 7.59 -8.00
C LEU A 86 17.47 8.80 -7.54
N THR A 87 17.60 8.98 -6.23
CA THR A 87 18.31 10.12 -5.68
C THR A 87 19.78 9.84 -5.44
N THR A 88 20.14 8.61 -5.07
CA THR A 88 21.51 8.26 -4.69
C THR A 88 22.17 7.31 -5.67
N GLY A 89 21.37 6.61 -6.45
CA GLY A 89 21.88 5.72 -7.48
C GLY A 89 22.75 4.63 -6.92
N HIS A 90 23.80 4.34 -7.66
CA HIS A 90 24.70 3.24 -7.31
C HIS A 90 25.47 3.48 -6.05
N GLU A 91 25.72 4.72 -5.72
CA GLU A 91 26.51 5.02 -4.54
C GLU A 91 25.87 4.46 -3.30
N ARG A 92 24.58 4.59 -3.21
CA ARG A 92 23.88 4.12 -2.05
C ARG A 92 24.03 2.62 -1.89
N ARG A 93 23.90 1.89 -2.99
CA ARG A 93 24.04 0.44 -2.92
C ARG A 93 25.44 0.03 -2.58
N LYS A 94 26.41 0.72 -3.12
CA LYS A 94 27.79 0.41 -2.81
C LYS A 94 28.08 0.60 -1.33
N VAL A 95 27.56 1.68 -0.77
CA VAL A 95 27.77 1.95 0.64
C VAL A 95 27.19 0.84 1.48
N THR A 96 26.01 0.36 1.12
CA THR A 96 25.36 -0.68 1.91
C THR A 96 26.06 -2.02 1.79
N THR A 97 26.74 -2.25 0.69
CA THR A 97 27.43 -3.53 0.51
C THR A 97 28.82 -3.54 1.10
N SER A 98 29.36 -2.40 1.34
CA SER A 98 30.72 -2.36 1.93
C SER A 98 30.71 -2.45 3.44
#